data_8c98a59cca7f2db7a0986d09a0a6a669
#
_entry.id   8c98a59cca7f2db7a0986d09a0a6a669
#
_cell.length_a   1.000
_cell.length_b   1.000
_cell.length_c   1.000
_cell.angle_alpha   90.00
_cell.angle_beta   90.00
_cell.angle_gamma   90.00
#
_symmetry.space_group_name_H-M   'P 1'
#
loop_
_entity.id
_entity.type
_entity.pdbx_description
1 polymer ?
#
loop_
_entity_poly.entity_id
_entity_poly.type
_entity_poly.pdbx_seq_one_letter_code
_entity_poly.pdbx_strand_id
1 'polypeptide(L)'
;TVYEKGAEVIRMLQTLLGVDGFRRGMDLYFERHDGQAVTCEAFVAAMADANGRDLGQFLRWYATAGTPRLQVRSQYDAANKRLVLSLTQLLPDAEGHAMPAGERALHIPVDVALLARDSGQVQQRRLLELTASQQDFVFEGVESSDARGPMLSLLRDFSAPVVVDHPYSDEDLAFLLRHDDNLFNRWEAGQQLAERALLQA
;
A
#
# COMPACT_ATOMS: atom_id res chain seq x y z
N THR A 1 12.31 -5.02 15.52
CA THR A 1 12.14 -4.66 14.08
C THR A 1 12.14 -5.88 13.18
N VAL A 2 13.03 -6.87 13.38
CA VAL A 2 13.09 -8.07 12.51
C VAL A 2 11.76 -8.82 12.54
N TYR A 3 11.18 -9.01 13.72
CA TYR A 3 9.91 -9.73 13.86
C TYR A 3 8.75 -8.94 13.26
N GLU A 4 8.56 -7.68 13.63
CA GLU A 4 7.43 -6.87 13.17
C GLU A 4 7.53 -6.60 11.65
N LYS A 5 8.67 -6.09 11.17
CA LYS A 5 8.85 -5.85 9.73
C LYS A 5 8.79 -7.14 8.92
N GLY A 6 9.37 -8.23 9.44
CA GLY A 6 9.29 -9.53 8.80
C GLY A 6 7.84 -10.03 8.67
N ALA A 7 7.06 -9.92 9.75
CA ALA A 7 5.64 -10.28 9.73
C ALA A 7 4.85 -9.42 8.72
N GLU A 8 5.11 -8.11 8.66
CA GLU A 8 4.45 -7.22 7.70
C GLU A 8 4.83 -7.53 6.24
N VAL A 9 6.08 -7.93 5.97
CA VAL A 9 6.50 -8.38 4.62
C VAL A 9 5.77 -9.66 4.23
N ILE A 10 5.59 -10.62 5.16
CA ILE A 10 4.82 -11.85 4.91
C ILE A 10 3.34 -11.51 4.68
N ARG A 11 2.76 -10.62 5.49
CA ARG A 11 1.37 -10.18 5.32
C ARG A 11 1.15 -9.46 3.99
N MET A 12 2.11 -8.64 3.58
CA MET A 12 2.11 -7.98 2.27
C MET A 12 2.15 -9.01 1.12
N LEU A 13 2.91 -10.07 1.27
CA LEU A 13 2.94 -11.17 0.30
C LEU A 13 1.58 -11.89 0.23
N GLN A 14 0.91 -12.11 1.37
CA GLN A 14 -0.46 -12.63 1.41
C GLN A 14 -1.43 -11.67 0.71
N THR A 15 -1.28 -10.37 0.90
CA THR A 15 -2.10 -9.35 0.21
C THR A 15 -1.95 -9.44 -1.31
N LEU A 16 -0.72 -9.63 -1.81
CA LEU A 16 -0.43 -9.78 -3.24
C LEU A 16 -1.00 -11.07 -3.85
N LEU A 17 -0.94 -12.18 -3.12
CA LEU A 17 -1.34 -13.50 -3.60
C LEU A 17 -2.81 -13.84 -3.32
N GLY A 18 -3.44 -13.10 -2.42
CA GLY A 18 -4.70 -13.47 -1.82
C GLY A 18 -4.57 -14.65 -0.84
N VAL A 19 -5.62 -14.89 -0.05
CA VAL A 19 -5.62 -15.93 0.99
C VAL A 19 -5.36 -17.32 0.40
N ASP A 20 -6.06 -17.67 -0.69
CA ASP A 20 -5.93 -18.98 -1.33
C ASP A 20 -4.58 -19.17 -2.01
N GLY A 21 -4.06 -18.11 -2.66
CA GLY A 21 -2.73 -18.13 -3.28
C GLY A 21 -1.63 -18.30 -2.25
N PHE A 22 -1.71 -17.58 -1.15
CA PHE A 22 -0.78 -17.71 -0.05
C PHE A 22 -0.83 -19.11 0.57
N ARG A 23 -2.04 -19.69 0.75
CA ARG A 23 -2.21 -21.05 1.25
C ARG A 23 -1.55 -22.07 0.34
N ARG A 24 -1.76 -22.00 -0.98
CA ARG A 24 -1.07 -22.89 -1.94
C ARG A 24 0.46 -22.77 -1.85
N GLY A 25 0.96 -21.53 -1.70
CA GLY A 25 2.39 -21.30 -1.53
C GLY A 25 2.95 -21.95 -0.25
N MET A 26 2.20 -21.85 0.87
CA MET A 26 2.56 -22.50 2.12
C MET A 26 2.59 -24.02 2.00
N ASP A 27 1.59 -24.62 1.36
CA ASP A 27 1.55 -26.07 1.16
C ASP A 27 2.76 -26.55 0.35
N LEU A 28 3.10 -25.86 -0.75
CA LEU A 28 4.27 -26.17 -1.56
C LEU A 28 5.59 -25.94 -0.80
N TYR A 29 5.66 -24.90 0.03
CA TYR A 29 6.82 -24.62 0.87
C TYR A 29 7.08 -25.77 1.86
N PHE A 30 6.06 -26.26 2.55
CA PHE A 30 6.21 -27.40 3.47
C PHE A 30 6.49 -28.71 2.72
N GLU A 31 5.85 -28.94 1.56
CA GLU A 31 6.15 -30.12 0.73
C GLU A 31 7.63 -30.19 0.35
N ARG A 32 8.24 -29.04 0.00
CA ARG A 32 9.63 -28.97 -0.44
C ARG A 32 10.65 -28.99 0.70
N HIS A 33 10.30 -28.39 1.83
CA HIS A 33 11.29 -27.96 2.83
C HIS A 33 10.99 -28.38 4.26
N ASP A 34 10.00 -29.24 4.49
CA ASP A 34 9.71 -29.71 5.86
C ASP A 34 10.95 -30.36 6.49
N GLY A 35 11.24 -29.97 7.74
CA GLY A 35 12.40 -30.46 8.47
C GLY A 35 13.76 -29.91 8.00
N GLN A 36 13.80 -28.94 7.06
CA GLN A 36 15.02 -28.33 6.54
C GLN A 36 15.22 -26.91 7.06
N ALA A 37 16.48 -26.47 7.15
CA ALA A 37 16.84 -25.07 7.34
C ALA A 37 16.97 -24.41 5.96
N VAL A 38 16.11 -23.42 5.67
CA VAL A 38 16.01 -22.78 4.37
C VAL A 38 16.06 -21.24 4.48
N THR A 39 16.26 -20.58 3.35
CA THR A 39 16.36 -19.11 3.27
C THR A 39 15.02 -18.45 2.92
N CYS A 40 14.96 -17.12 3.05
CA CYS A 40 13.79 -16.34 2.60
C CYS A 40 13.53 -16.50 1.10
N GLU A 41 14.60 -16.65 0.30
CA GLU A 41 14.49 -16.88 -1.16
C GLU A 41 13.77 -18.18 -1.47
N ALA A 42 14.04 -19.27 -0.73
CA ALA A 42 13.35 -20.55 -0.90
C ALA A 42 11.86 -20.43 -0.56
N PHE A 43 11.51 -19.66 0.48
CA PHE A 43 10.13 -19.37 0.83
C PHE A 43 9.42 -18.60 -0.29
N VAL A 44 10.01 -17.48 -0.76
CA VAL A 44 9.42 -16.65 -1.83
C VAL A 44 9.34 -17.43 -3.15
N ALA A 45 10.31 -18.31 -3.45
CA ALA A 45 10.26 -19.17 -4.63
C ALA A 45 9.08 -20.14 -4.59
N ALA A 46 8.82 -20.78 -3.44
CA ALA A 46 7.65 -21.64 -3.29
C ALA A 46 6.33 -20.87 -3.49
N MET A 47 6.24 -19.63 -2.96
CA MET A 47 5.08 -18.75 -3.17
C MET A 47 4.90 -18.37 -4.64
N ALA A 48 5.99 -18.04 -5.33
CA ALA A 48 6.01 -17.70 -6.76
C ALA A 48 5.54 -18.87 -7.62
N ASP A 49 6.14 -20.03 -7.42
CA ASP A 49 5.87 -21.26 -8.20
C ASP A 49 4.42 -21.73 -8.04
N ALA A 50 3.92 -21.77 -6.80
CA ALA A 50 2.56 -22.21 -6.51
C ALA A 50 1.48 -21.31 -7.14
N ASN A 51 1.83 -20.06 -7.49
CA ASN A 51 0.92 -19.06 -8.02
C ASN A 51 1.24 -18.64 -9.46
N GLY A 52 2.30 -19.17 -10.08
CA GLY A 52 2.73 -18.78 -11.42
C GLY A 52 3.05 -17.27 -11.52
N ARG A 53 3.58 -16.67 -10.44
CA ARG A 53 3.89 -15.24 -10.37
C ARG A 53 5.38 -14.99 -10.22
N ASP A 54 5.88 -13.97 -10.92
CA ASP A 54 7.23 -13.46 -10.66
C ASP A 54 7.25 -12.60 -9.38
N LEU A 55 7.97 -13.06 -8.38
CA LEU A 55 8.21 -12.36 -7.12
C LEU A 55 9.69 -11.95 -6.94
N GLY A 56 10.48 -11.96 -8.02
CA GLY A 56 11.90 -11.58 -7.97
C GLY A 56 12.11 -10.16 -7.46
N GLN A 57 11.27 -9.20 -7.87
CA GLN A 57 11.31 -7.84 -7.36
C GLN A 57 10.88 -7.76 -5.88
N PHE A 58 9.97 -8.62 -5.44
CA PHE A 58 9.53 -8.66 -4.04
C PHE A 58 10.68 -9.02 -3.08
N LEU A 59 11.64 -9.84 -3.50
CA LEU A 59 12.81 -10.17 -2.69
C LEU A 59 13.65 -8.96 -2.25
N ARG A 60 13.54 -7.83 -2.96
CA ARG A 60 14.24 -6.59 -2.57
C ARG A 60 13.85 -6.08 -1.18
N TRP A 61 12.66 -6.44 -0.68
CA TRP A 61 12.23 -6.09 0.67
C TRP A 61 13.16 -6.64 1.77
N TYR A 62 13.75 -7.81 1.54
CA TYR A 62 14.70 -8.43 2.48
C TYR A 62 16.09 -7.80 2.42
N ALA A 63 16.43 -7.15 1.31
CA ALA A 63 17.74 -6.50 1.10
C ALA A 63 17.71 -4.97 1.31
N THR A 64 16.52 -4.36 1.50
CA THR A 64 16.37 -2.92 1.61
C THR A 64 16.19 -2.50 3.07
N ALA A 65 17.15 -1.71 3.57
CA ALA A 65 17.05 -1.12 4.91
C ALA A 65 16.12 0.10 4.93
N GLY A 66 15.60 0.41 6.12
CA GLY A 66 14.75 1.57 6.37
C GLY A 66 13.29 1.36 5.97
N THR A 67 12.50 2.42 6.06
CA THR A 67 11.07 2.42 5.73
C THR A 67 10.84 3.28 4.49
N PRO A 68 10.29 2.71 3.40
CA PRO A 68 9.95 3.48 2.21
C PRO A 68 8.89 4.54 2.50
N ARG A 69 8.95 5.67 1.76
CA ARG A 69 7.86 6.65 1.72
C ARG A 69 7.12 6.51 0.39
N LEU A 70 5.82 6.59 0.44
CA LEU A 70 4.93 6.57 -0.71
C LEU A 70 4.30 7.95 -0.87
N GLN A 71 4.83 8.75 -1.81
CA GLN A 71 4.18 10.00 -2.19
C GLN A 71 2.99 9.72 -3.08
N VAL A 72 1.84 10.30 -2.72
CA VAL A 72 0.59 10.13 -3.44
C VAL A 72 0.08 11.48 -3.93
N ARG A 73 -0.16 11.56 -5.22
CA ARG A 73 -0.80 12.70 -5.89
C ARG A 73 -2.03 12.21 -6.63
N SER A 74 -3.07 13.00 -6.63
CA SER A 74 -4.29 12.69 -7.38
C SER A 74 -4.71 13.87 -8.25
N GLN A 75 -5.24 13.55 -9.43
CA GLN A 75 -5.84 14.51 -10.33
C GLN A 75 -7.20 13.98 -10.78
N TYR A 76 -8.25 14.73 -10.49
CA TYR A 76 -9.61 14.39 -10.88
C TYR A 76 -10.05 15.23 -12.07
N ASP A 77 -10.58 14.57 -13.10
CA ASP A 77 -11.20 15.16 -14.27
C ASP A 77 -12.72 14.86 -14.22
N ALA A 78 -13.48 15.85 -13.77
CA ALA A 78 -14.91 15.71 -13.63
C ALA A 78 -15.64 15.57 -14.99
N ALA A 79 -15.10 16.18 -16.06
CA ALA A 79 -15.72 16.12 -17.38
C ALA A 79 -15.64 14.70 -17.96
N ASN A 80 -14.53 14.01 -17.75
CA ASN A 80 -14.31 12.65 -18.21
C ASN A 80 -14.56 11.59 -17.15
N LYS A 81 -15.02 11.97 -15.93
CA LYS A 81 -15.24 11.08 -14.78
C LYS A 81 -14.03 10.19 -14.51
N ARG A 82 -12.85 10.79 -14.51
CA ARG A 82 -11.56 10.10 -14.46
C ARG A 82 -10.71 10.61 -13.31
N LEU A 83 -10.15 9.69 -12.53
CA LEU A 83 -9.16 10.00 -11.52
C LEU A 83 -7.82 9.35 -11.91
N VAL A 84 -6.75 10.13 -11.92
CA VAL A 84 -5.37 9.63 -12.03
C VAL A 84 -4.73 9.71 -10.66
N LEU A 85 -4.21 8.58 -10.20
CA LEU A 85 -3.46 8.45 -8.96
C LEU A 85 -2.00 8.18 -9.30
N SER A 86 -1.14 9.17 -9.04
CA SER A 86 0.32 9.08 -9.25
C SER A 86 0.99 8.67 -7.94
N LEU A 87 1.66 7.54 -7.96
CA LEU A 87 2.40 6.98 -6.83
C LEU A 87 3.90 7.07 -7.10
N THR A 88 4.66 7.64 -6.16
CA THR A 88 6.13 7.70 -6.22
C THR A 88 6.69 7.09 -4.95
N GLN A 89 7.58 6.10 -5.10
CA GLN A 89 8.26 5.52 -3.96
C GLN A 89 9.63 6.18 -3.74
N LEU A 90 9.84 6.60 -2.51
CA LEU A 90 11.10 7.14 -2.03
C LEU A 90 11.73 6.14 -1.06
N LEU A 91 13.00 5.82 -1.27
CA LEU A 91 13.79 4.96 -0.40
C LEU A 91 14.81 5.79 0.36
N PRO A 92 15.16 5.43 1.61
CA PRO A 92 16.24 6.11 2.30
C PRO A 92 17.58 5.85 1.60
N ASP A 93 18.41 6.89 1.52
CA ASP A 93 19.84 6.77 1.18
C ASP A 93 20.68 6.35 2.40
N ALA A 94 21.99 6.35 2.28
CA ALA A 94 22.92 5.97 3.37
C ALA A 94 22.82 6.92 4.57
N GLU A 95 22.45 8.18 4.34
CA GLU A 95 22.28 9.23 5.34
C GLU A 95 20.85 9.29 5.90
N GLY A 96 19.92 8.49 5.34
CA GLY A 96 18.53 8.43 5.75
C GLY A 96 17.60 9.42 5.03
N HIS A 97 18.07 10.15 4.02
CA HIS A 97 17.24 11.04 3.24
C HIS A 97 16.35 10.25 2.27
N ALA A 98 15.12 10.72 2.10
CA ALA A 98 14.18 10.09 1.18
C ALA A 98 14.49 10.48 -0.28
N MET A 99 14.95 9.51 -1.08
CA MET A 99 15.35 9.69 -2.47
C MET A 99 14.47 8.84 -3.40
N PRO A 100 14.19 9.28 -4.65
CA PRO A 100 13.50 8.44 -5.62
C PRO A 100 14.11 7.06 -5.73
N ALA A 101 13.29 6.02 -5.73
CA ALA A 101 13.76 4.64 -5.70
C ALA A 101 14.61 4.25 -6.92
N GLY A 102 14.31 4.82 -8.09
CA GLY A 102 14.98 4.49 -9.35
C GLY A 102 14.94 2.98 -9.63
N GLU A 103 16.08 2.41 -9.99
CA GLU A 103 16.22 0.96 -10.24
C GLU A 103 16.06 0.09 -8.99
N ARG A 104 16.15 0.68 -7.79
CA ARG A 104 15.92 -0.02 -6.51
C ARG A 104 14.45 -0.16 -6.16
N ALA A 105 13.53 0.23 -7.06
CA ALA A 105 12.10 0.18 -6.81
C ALA A 105 11.66 -1.16 -6.23
N LEU A 106 10.83 -1.08 -5.18
CA LEU A 106 10.23 -2.23 -4.51
C LEU A 106 8.89 -2.59 -5.16
N HIS A 107 8.46 -3.81 -5.00
CA HIS A 107 7.09 -4.22 -5.31
C HIS A 107 6.20 -3.92 -4.10
N ILE A 108 5.37 -2.88 -4.20
CA ILE A 108 4.54 -2.38 -3.10
C ILE A 108 3.06 -2.56 -3.46
N PRO A 109 2.32 -3.44 -2.78
CA PRO A 109 0.86 -3.49 -2.91
C PRO A 109 0.22 -2.31 -2.16
N VAL A 110 -0.56 -1.51 -2.86
CA VAL A 110 -1.27 -0.36 -2.29
C VAL A 110 -2.76 -0.60 -2.45
N ASP A 111 -3.43 -0.99 -1.39
CA ASP A 111 -4.89 -1.14 -1.39
C ASP A 111 -5.54 0.25 -1.25
N VAL A 112 -6.36 0.61 -2.22
CA VAL A 112 -6.96 1.94 -2.35
C VAL A 112 -8.46 1.81 -2.54
N ALA A 113 -9.23 2.64 -1.83
CA ALA A 113 -10.64 2.87 -2.13
C ALA A 113 -10.90 4.35 -2.42
N LEU A 114 -11.88 4.57 -3.29
CA LEU A 114 -12.46 5.87 -3.61
C LEU A 114 -13.81 5.96 -2.90
N LEU A 115 -13.95 6.92 -1.97
CA LEU A 115 -15.19 7.11 -1.22
C LEU A 115 -15.92 8.36 -1.73
N ALA A 116 -17.23 8.25 -1.89
CA ALA A 116 -18.08 9.39 -2.17
C ALA A 116 -18.04 10.39 -1.01
N ARG A 117 -17.75 11.66 -1.27
CA ARG A 117 -17.61 12.69 -0.21
C ARG A 117 -18.94 13.08 0.45
N ASP A 118 -20.05 12.79 -0.17
CA ASP A 118 -21.39 13.07 0.37
C ASP A 118 -21.91 11.97 1.32
N SER A 119 -21.57 10.71 1.04
CA SER A 119 -22.11 9.55 1.74
C SER A 119 -21.09 8.68 2.46
N GLY A 120 -19.81 8.78 2.12
CA GLY A 120 -18.77 7.88 2.61
C GLY A 120 -18.78 6.50 1.96
N GLN A 121 -19.68 6.25 1.02
CA GLN A 121 -19.76 4.94 0.36
C GLN A 121 -18.57 4.71 -0.56
N VAL A 122 -18.05 3.48 -0.54
CA VAL A 122 -16.99 3.05 -1.46
C VAL A 122 -17.55 2.94 -2.87
N GLN A 123 -17.03 3.75 -3.79
CA GLN A 123 -17.38 3.70 -5.22
C GLN A 123 -16.54 2.64 -5.95
N GLN A 124 -15.24 2.63 -5.67
CA GLN A 124 -14.29 1.68 -6.26
C GLN A 124 -13.23 1.29 -5.22
N ARG A 125 -12.77 0.04 -5.25
CA ARG A 125 -11.62 -0.45 -4.48
C ARG A 125 -10.71 -1.25 -5.40
N ARG A 126 -9.40 -1.01 -5.32
CA ARG A 126 -8.39 -1.73 -6.11
C ARG A 126 -7.12 -1.94 -5.31
N LEU A 127 -6.56 -3.13 -5.42
CA LEU A 127 -5.18 -3.38 -5.04
C LEU A 127 -4.28 -2.97 -6.21
N LEU A 128 -3.49 -1.93 -6.01
CA LEU A 128 -2.53 -1.43 -6.98
C LEU A 128 -1.17 -2.06 -6.71
N GLU A 129 -0.49 -2.52 -7.75
CA GLU A 129 0.86 -3.06 -7.63
C GLU A 129 1.85 -2.03 -8.17
N LEU A 130 2.48 -1.29 -7.26
CA LEU A 130 3.51 -0.32 -7.60
C LEU A 130 4.86 -1.05 -7.73
N THR A 131 5.34 -1.16 -8.96
CA THR A 131 6.59 -1.86 -9.29
C THR A 131 7.67 -0.94 -9.87
N ALA A 132 7.30 0.27 -10.28
CA ALA A 132 8.22 1.29 -10.76
C ALA A 132 8.51 2.34 -9.67
N SER A 133 9.58 3.12 -9.83
CA SER A 133 9.90 4.26 -8.95
C SER A 133 8.76 5.27 -8.89
N GLN A 134 8.08 5.46 -10.04
CA GLN A 134 6.85 6.25 -10.18
C GLN A 134 5.92 5.55 -11.16
N GLN A 135 4.62 5.54 -10.86
CA GLN A 135 3.61 4.89 -11.68
C GLN A 135 2.26 5.57 -11.51
N ASP A 136 1.53 5.74 -12.61
CA ASP A 136 0.19 6.28 -12.64
C ASP A 136 -0.85 5.16 -12.75
N PHE A 137 -1.92 5.31 -11.96
CA PHE A 137 -3.06 4.41 -11.97
C PHE A 137 -4.32 5.19 -12.29
N VAL A 138 -5.06 4.72 -13.28
CA VAL A 138 -6.27 5.39 -13.77
C VAL A 138 -7.51 4.66 -13.23
N PHE A 139 -8.44 5.45 -12.71
CA PHE A 139 -9.78 5.03 -12.33
C PHE A 139 -10.77 5.74 -13.25
N GLU A 140 -11.54 4.96 -13.98
CA GLU A 140 -12.57 5.45 -14.91
C GLU A 140 -13.97 5.35 -14.25
N GLY A 141 -14.92 6.18 -14.73
CA GLY A 141 -16.28 6.17 -14.23
C GLY A 141 -16.42 6.69 -12.80
N VAL A 142 -15.47 7.52 -12.36
CA VAL A 142 -15.47 8.10 -11.01
C VAL A 142 -16.40 9.30 -10.96
N GLU A 143 -17.39 9.28 -10.10
CA GLU A 143 -18.32 10.39 -9.88
C GLU A 143 -17.99 11.13 -8.58
N SER A 144 -18.02 12.45 -8.61
CA SER A 144 -17.87 13.28 -7.42
C SER A 144 -18.61 14.60 -7.60
N SER A 145 -19.31 15.02 -6.55
CA SER A 145 -19.88 16.37 -6.43
C SER A 145 -18.84 17.41 -6.01
N ASP A 146 -17.68 16.99 -5.53
CA ASP A 146 -16.55 17.84 -5.13
C ASP A 146 -15.55 17.96 -6.29
N ALA A 147 -15.12 19.17 -6.61
CA ALA A 147 -14.13 19.42 -7.67
C ALA A 147 -12.77 18.76 -7.40
N ARG A 148 -12.46 18.44 -6.13
CA ARG A 148 -11.25 17.68 -5.73
C ARG A 148 -11.35 16.20 -6.06
N GLY A 149 -12.54 15.71 -6.46
CA GLY A 149 -12.82 14.30 -6.68
C GLY A 149 -13.25 13.55 -5.40
N PRO A 150 -13.30 12.22 -5.46
CA PRO A 150 -13.66 11.38 -4.32
C PRO A 150 -12.64 11.51 -3.19
N MET A 151 -13.03 11.08 -1.99
CA MET A 151 -12.09 10.89 -0.89
C MET A 151 -11.25 9.63 -1.14
N LEU A 152 -9.93 9.76 -1.00
CA LEU A 152 -9.01 8.63 -1.10
C LEU A 152 -8.87 7.96 0.26
N SER A 153 -9.08 6.64 0.32
CA SER A 153 -8.70 5.79 1.43
C SER A 153 -7.49 4.96 0.97
N LEU A 154 -6.30 5.33 1.45
CA LEU A 154 -5.00 4.83 0.96
C LEU A 154 -4.42 3.80 1.92
N LEU A 155 -3.67 2.82 1.39
CA LEU A 155 -2.95 1.80 2.15
C LEU A 155 -3.86 1.06 3.15
N ARG A 156 -5.04 0.68 2.69
CA ARG A 156 -6.07 0.02 3.49
C ARG A 156 -5.54 -1.25 4.14
N ASP A 157 -5.95 -1.49 5.38
CA ASP A 157 -5.45 -2.59 6.21
C ASP A 157 -3.92 -2.62 6.34
N PHE A 158 -3.26 -1.45 6.18
CA PHE A 158 -1.79 -1.37 6.16
C PHE A 158 -1.19 -2.35 5.15
N SER A 159 -1.64 -2.29 3.89
CA SER A 159 -1.31 -3.26 2.84
C SER A 159 0.20 -3.37 2.53
N ALA A 160 1.02 -2.42 2.95
CA ALA A 160 2.48 -2.47 2.90
C ALA A 160 3.11 -1.65 4.04
N PRO A 161 4.31 -2.04 4.55
CA PRO A 161 5.01 -1.31 5.60
C PRO A 161 5.73 -0.07 5.05
N VAL A 162 4.97 0.93 4.66
CA VAL A 162 5.43 2.21 4.10
C VAL A 162 4.80 3.40 4.83
N VAL A 163 5.44 4.56 4.78
CA VAL A 163 4.86 5.82 5.24
C VAL A 163 4.18 6.50 4.07
N VAL A 164 2.88 6.75 4.16
CA VAL A 164 2.11 7.48 3.14
C VAL A 164 2.32 8.98 3.31
N ASP A 165 2.72 9.66 2.24
CA ASP A 165 2.81 11.11 2.12
C ASP A 165 1.73 11.59 1.16
N HIS A 166 0.59 11.96 1.73
CA HIS A 166 -0.56 12.53 1.02
C HIS A 166 -1.10 13.74 1.78
N PRO A 167 -1.37 14.88 1.12
CA PRO A 167 -1.75 16.12 1.79
C PRO A 167 -3.23 16.12 2.19
N TYR A 168 -3.63 15.22 3.10
CA TYR A 168 -4.96 15.28 3.71
C TYR A 168 -5.12 16.57 4.52
N SER A 169 -6.21 17.29 4.32
CA SER A 169 -6.65 18.34 5.24
C SER A 169 -7.22 17.74 6.54
N ASP A 170 -7.38 18.56 7.58
CA ASP A 170 -8.02 18.09 8.81
C ASP A 170 -9.48 17.68 8.56
N GLU A 171 -10.16 18.34 7.61
CA GLU A 171 -11.50 17.96 7.16
C GLU A 171 -11.51 16.58 6.49
N ASP A 172 -10.50 16.29 5.64
CA ASP A 172 -10.36 14.99 4.99
C ASP A 172 -10.10 13.89 6.02
N LEU A 173 -9.23 14.13 7.01
CA LEU A 173 -8.97 13.18 8.09
C LEU A 173 -10.21 12.96 8.97
N ALA A 174 -10.94 14.02 9.30
CA ALA A 174 -12.19 13.92 10.05
C ALA A 174 -13.26 13.14 9.28
N PHE A 175 -13.30 13.30 7.95
CA PHE A 175 -14.17 12.52 7.09
C PHE A 175 -13.79 11.04 7.11
N LEU A 176 -12.51 10.70 6.91
CA LEU A 176 -12.04 9.31 6.95
C LEU A 176 -12.29 8.67 8.32
N LEU A 177 -12.00 9.36 9.41
CA LEU A 177 -12.29 8.90 10.78
C LEU A 177 -13.76 8.52 10.97
N ARG A 178 -14.68 9.27 10.37
CA ARG A 178 -16.14 9.07 10.50
C ARG A 178 -16.69 8.02 9.55
N HIS A 179 -16.23 8.02 8.29
CA HIS A 179 -16.92 7.37 7.18
C HIS A 179 -16.15 6.21 6.52
N ASP A 180 -14.83 6.11 6.71
CA ASP A 180 -14.09 4.99 6.10
C ASP A 180 -14.60 3.66 6.66
N ASP A 181 -14.91 2.71 5.80
CA ASP A 181 -15.30 1.35 6.20
C ASP A 181 -14.10 0.51 6.67
N ASN A 182 -12.86 0.97 6.40
CA ASN A 182 -11.63 0.33 6.84
C ASN A 182 -11.24 0.79 8.25
N LEU A 183 -11.24 -0.13 9.23
CA LEU A 183 -10.99 0.19 10.64
C LEU A 183 -9.57 0.70 10.89
N PHE A 184 -8.58 0.18 10.16
CA PHE A 184 -7.20 0.65 10.28
C PHE A 184 -7.10 2.11 9.81
N ASN A 185 -7.66 2.44 8.64
CA ASN A 185 -7.61 3.80 8.09
C ASN A 185 -8.37 4.80 8.96
N ARG A 186 -9.48 4.39 9.59
CA ARG A 186 -10.18 5.22 10.58
C ARG A 186 -9.29 5.54 11.78
N TRP A 187 -8.63 4.53 12.33
CA TRP A 187 -7.70 4.69 13.44
C TRP A 187 -6.54 5.62 13.05
N GLU A 188 -5.92 5.38 11.90
CA GLU A 188 -4.80 6.17 11.38
C GLU A 188 -5.19 7.65 11.19
N ALA A 189 -6.36 7.93 10.61
CA ALA A 189 -6.87 9.29 10.46
C ALA A 189 -7.06 9.99 11.82
N GLY A 190 -7.56 9.25 12.82
CA GLY A 190 -7.69 9.74 14.18
C GLY A 190 -6.35 10.06 14.85
N GLN A 191 -5.32 9.20 14.62
CA GLN A 191 -3.96 9.44 15.14
C GLN A 191 -3.34 10.69 14.53
N GLN A 192 -3.46 10.87 13.21
CA GLN A 192 -2.94 12.05 12.52
C GLN A 192 -3.61 13.35 13.00
N LEU A 193 -4.93 13.34 13.22
CA LEU A 193 -5.62 14.50 13.80
C LEU A 193 -5.16 14.81 15.21
N ALA A 194 -5.01 13.79 16.06
CA ALA A 194 -4.54 13.97 17.44
C ALA A 194 -3.10 14.51 17.49
N GLU A 195 -2.21 13.99 16.65
CA GLU A 195 -0.83 14.47 16.51
C GLU A 195 -0.79 15.95 16.11
N ARG A 196 -1.55 16.33 15.08
CA ARG A 196 -1.63 17.74 14.63
C ARG A 196 -2.14 18.67 15.72
N ALA A 197 -3.17 18.25 16.45
CA ALA A 197 -3.71 19.06 17.57
C ALA A 197 -2.68 19.25 18.68
N LEU A 198 -1.91 18.21 19.02
CA LEU A 198 -0.86 18.30 20.04
C LEU A 198 0.33 19.17 19.61
N LEU A 199 0.68 19.18 18.32
CA LEU A 199 1.78 20.00 17.80
C LEU A 199 1.42 21.50 17.65
N GLN A 200 0.13 21.83 17.68
CA GLN A 200 -0.38 23.21 17.59
C GLN A 200 -0.64 23.84 18.97
N ALA A 201 -0.63 23.05 20.03
CA ALA A 201 -0.86 23.48 21.41
C ALA A 201 0.42 24.01 22.07
#